data_7d3e29a885c202dbbe86a74577f398e0
#
_entry.id   7d3e29a885c202dbbe86a74577f398e0
#
_cell.length_a   1.000
_cell.length_b   1.000
_cell.length_c   1.000
_cell.angle_alpha   90.00
_cell.angle_beta   90.00
_cell.angle_gamma   90.00
#
_symmetry.space_group_name_H-M   'P 1'
#
loop_
_entity.id
_entity.type
_entity.pdbx_description
1 polymer ?
#
loop_
_entity_poly.entity_id
_entity_poly.type
_entity_poly.pdbx_seq_one_letter_code
_entity_poly.pdbx_strand_id
1 'polypeptide(L)'
;MKTARRFTIKKKEQARRLVENRLSFFNKFYDFEINRIAIKNTSTRWGSCSSKANLNFNYKIIYLRPQLADYLIVHELCHLGQLNHSKKFWELVKQAVPDYVELNKELRRTDVRIL
;
A
#
# COMPACT_ATOMS: atom_id res chain seq x y z
N MET A 1 9.17 27.17 3.49
CA MET A 1 8.94 26.17 4.55
C MET A 1 7.48 25.90 4.83
N LYS A 2 6.67 26.91 5.13
CA LYS A 2 5.22 26.73 5.33
C LYS A 2 4.53 26.15 4.08
N THR A 3 4.92 26.59 2.89
CA THR A 3 4.35 26.12 1.63
C THR A 3 4.62 24.63 1.39
N ALA A 4 5.86 24.18 1.61
CA ALA A 4 6.24 22.78 1.45
C ALA A 4 5.50 21.87 2.45
N ARG A 5 5.34 22.34 3.69
CA ARG A 5 4.61 21.62 4.73
C ARG A 5 3.12 21.47 4.37
N ARG A 6 2.49 22.55 3.89
CA ARG A 6 1.09 22.50 3.44
C ARG A 6 0.91 21.55 2.26
N PHE A 7 1.85 21.59 1.32
CA PHE A 7 1.86 20.69 0.18
C PHE A 7 1.87 19.22 0.64
N THR A 8 2.77 18.87 1.56
CA THR A 8 2.88 17.51 2.10
C THR A 8 1.60 17.10 2.82
N ILE A 9 0.99 17.98 3.61
CA ILE A 9 -0.26 17.68 4.33
C ILE A 9 -1.37 17.37 3.34
N LYS A 10 -1.54 18.18 2.30
CA LYS A 10 -2.57 17.96 1.28
C LYS A 10 -2.34 16.64 0.54
N LYS A 11 -1.10 16.32 0.21
CA LYS A 11 -0.76 15.07 -0.46
C LYS A 11 -1.01 13.85 0.43
N LYS A 12 -0.74 13.97 1.73
CA LYS A 12 -1.07 12.92 2.69
C LYS A 12 -2.58 12.70 2.80
N GLU A 13 -3.36 13.76 2.79
CA GLU A 13 -4.83 13.64 2.81
C GLU A 13 -5.35 12.97 1.55
N GLN A 14 -4.80 13.33 0.39
CA GLN A 14 -5.13 12.71 -0.88
C GLN A 14 -4.79 11.22 -0.86
N ALA A 15 -3.61 10.88 -0.34
CA ALA A 15 -3.16 9.50 -0.23
C ALA A 15 -4.05 8.70 0.73
N ARG A 16 -4.46 9.29 1.85
CA ARG A 16 -5.34 8.64 2.82
C ARG A 16 -6.68 8.27 2.18
N ARG A 17 -7.27 9.20 1.43
CA ARG A 17 -8.54 8.92 0.75
C ARG A 17 -8.40 7.80 -0.27
N LEU A 18 -7.31 7.83 -1.05
CA LEU A 18 -7.03 6.76 -2.01
C LEU A 18 -6.88 5.42 -1.31
N VAL A 19 -6.04 5.37 -0.28
CA VAL A 19 -5.74 4.14 0.46
C VAL A 19 -7.01 3.58 1.14
N GLU A 20 -7.75 4.41 1.85
CA GLU A 20 -8.96 3.96 2.55
C GLU A 20 -10.00 3.44 1.56
N ASN A 21 -10.16 4.13 0.43
CA ASN A 21 -11.10 3.73 -0.62
C ASN A 21 -10.74 2.37 -1.21
N ARG A 22 -9.46 2.19 -1.58
CA ARG A 22 -9.02 0.95 -2.20
C ARG A 22 -8.93 -0.20 -1.20
N LEU A 23 -8.53 0.07 0.04
CA LEU A 23 -8.59 -0.94 1.10
C LEU A 23 -10.01 -1.43 1.32
N SER A 24 -10.97 -0.51 1.41
CA SER A 24 -12.38 -0.88 1.57
C SER A 24 -12.86 -1.76 0.43
N PHE A 25 -12.48 -1.42 -0.80
CA PHE A 25 -12.85 -2.19 -1.99
C PHE A 25 -12.31 -3.62 -1.91
N PHE A 26 -11.00 -3.78 -1.71
CA PHE A 26 -10.38 -5.11 -1.70
C PHE A 26 -10.75 -5.91 -0.46
N ASN A 27 -10.92 -5.24 0.68
CA ASN A 27 -11.21 -5.93 1.93
C ASN A 27 -12.63 -6.50 2.00
N LYS A 28 -13.53 -6.07 1.12
CA LYS A 28 -14.83 -6.74 0.96
C LYS A 28 -14.64 -8.20 0.53
N PHE A 29 -13.56 -8.45 -0.21
CA PHE A 29 -13.22 -9.81 -0.67
C PHE A 29 -12.48 -10.58 0.42
N TYR A 30 -11.47 -9.96 1.06
CA TYR A 30 -10.61 -10.66 2.04
C TYR A 30 -11.20 -10.69 3.46
N ASP A 31 -11.89 -9.65 3.86
CA ASP A 31 -12.51 -9.52 5.19
C ASP A 31 -11.51 -9.65 6.35
N PHE A 32 -10.35 -9.01 6.24
CA PHE A 32 -9.37 -8.95 7.31
C PHE A 32 -9.69 -7.81 8.29
N GLU A 33 -9.34 -7.97 9.55
CA GLU A 33 -9.43 -6.90 10.54
C GLU A 33 -8.22 -5.99 10.46
N ILE A 34 -8.45 -4.70 10.20
CA ILE A 34 -7.39 -3.69 10.14
C ILE A 34 -7.48 -2.87 11.43
N ASN A 35 -6.36 -2.80 12.17
CA ASN A 35 -6.30 -2.03 13.40
C ASN A 35 -6.11 -0.54 13.12
N ARG A 36 -5.11 -0.19 12.32
CA ARG A 36 -4.79 1.21 12.02
C ARG A 36 -4.22 1.34 10.62
N ILE A 37 -4.54 2.47 9.99
CA ILE A 37 -3.98 2.86 8.71
C ILE A 37 -3.22 4.17 8.92
N ALA A 38 -1.96 4.23 8.50
CA ALA A 38 -1.15 5.43 8.59
C ALA A 38 -0.53 5.76 7.25
N ILE A 39 -0.49 7.05 6.94
CA ILE A 39 0.18 7.58 5.76
C ILE A 39 1.50 8.19 6.20
N LYS A 40 2.59 7.72 5.61
CA LYS A 40 3.95 8.09 6.02
C LYS A 40 4.66 8.91 4.94
N ASN A 41 5.66 9.66 5.36
CA ASN A 41 6.60 10.33 4.47
C ASN A 41 7.99 9.77 4.77
N THR A 42 8.29 8.61 4.20
CA THR A 42 9.59 7.95 4.35
C THR A 42 10.30 7.89 3.01
N SER A 43 11.62 7.74 3.04
CA SER A 43 12.44 7.66 1.82
C SER A 43 12.79 6.22 1.43
N THR A 44 12.34 5.22 2.20
CA THR A 44 12.83 3.84 2.04
C THR A 44 11.75 2.82 1.70
N ARG A 45 10.49 3.07 2.06
CA ARG A 45 9.44 2.06 1.91
C ARG A 45 8.19 2.62 1.25
N TRP A 46 7.58 1.82 0.39
CA TRP A 46 6.27 2.11 -0.15
C TRP A 46 5.15 1.79 0.85
N GLY A 47 5.34 0.75 1.65
CA GLY A 47 4.36 0.35 2.64
C GLY A 47 4.93 -0.67 3.60
N SER A 48 4.16 -0.97 4.64
CA SER A 48 4.49 -2.01 5.62
C SER A 48 3.24 -2.47 6.36
N CYS A 49 3.34 -3.64 6.97
CA CYS A 49 2.29 -4.19 7.83
C CYS A 49 2.95 -4.74 9.08
N SER A 50 2.41 -4.39 10.26
CA SER A 50 2.90 -4.90 11.52
C SER A 50 2.08 -6.11 11.99
N SER A 51 2.64 -6.88 12.94
CA SER A 51 1.94 -7.99 13.58
C SER A 51 0.68 -7.56 14.34
N LYS A 52 0.56 -6.25 14.62
CA LYS A 52 -0.62 -5.67 15.30
C LYS A 52 -1.69 -5.21 14.32
N ALA A 53 -1.59 -5.61 13.05
CA ALA A 53 -2.53 -5.26 11.98
C ALA A 53 -2.56 -3.75 11.69
N ASN A 54 -1.42 -3.09 11.82
CA ASN A 54 -1.24 -1.69 11.43
C ASN A 54 -0.66 -1.64 10.03
N LEU A 55 -1.37 -1.00 9.11
CA LEU A 55 -0.95 -0.83 7.73
C LEU A 55 -0.39 0.57 7.53
N ASN A 56 0.79 0.66 6.94
CA ASN A 56 1.44 1.94 6.63
C ASN A 56 1.64 2.06 5.13
N PHE A 57 1.38 3.24 4.57
CA PHE A 57 1.56 3.52 3.16
C PHE A 57 2.29 4.84 2.99
N ASN A 58 3.21 4.87 2.04
CA ASN A 58 3.87 6.13 1.68
C ASN A 58 2.87 7.03 0.94
N TYR A 59 2.86 8.33 1.27
CA TYR A 59 1.94 9.26 0.61
C TYR A 59 2.17 9.31 -0.90
N LYS A 60 3.36 8.98 -1.37
CA LYS A 60 3.70 8.97 -2.80
C LYS A 60 3.00 7.87 -3.59
N ILE A 61 2.19 7.04 -2.93
CA ILE A 61 1.31 6.10 -3.62
C ILE A 61 0.41 6.81 -4.64
N ILE A 62 0.08 8.09 -4.41
CA ILE A 62 -0.73 8.89 -5.33
C ILE A 62 -0.07 9.10 -6.70
N TYR A 63 1.25 8.90 -6.78
CA TYR A 63 2.00 9.05 -8.03
C TYR A 63 2.14 7.73 -8.80
N LEU A 64 1.78 6.61 -8.20
CA LEU A 64 1.80 5.33 -8.87
C LEU A 64 0.60 5.21 -9.81
N ARG A 65 0.79 4.54 -10.96
CA ARG A 65 -0.36 4.23 -11.82
C ARG A 65 -1.36 3.35 -11.04
N PRO A 66 -2.66 3.43 -11.35
CA PRO A 66 -3.69 2.77 -10.53
C PRO A 66 -3.47 1.29 -10.26
N GLN A 67 -3.04 0.53 -11.25
CA GLN A 67 -2.82 -0.91 -11.10
C GLN A 67 -1.68 -1.20 -10.12
N LEU A 68 -0.64 -0.37 -10.14
CA LEU A 68 0.50 -0.52 -9.25
C LEU A 68 0.14 -0.11 -7.82
N ALA A 69 -0.63 0.96 -7.68
CA ALA A 69 -1.16 1.39 -6.38
C ALA A 69 -2.04 0.29 -5.78
N ASP A 70 -2.93 -0.30 -6.57
CA ASP A 70 -3.79 -1.40 -6.13
C ASP A 70 -2.98 -2.61 -5.70
N TYR A 71 -1.92 -2.94 -6.44
CA TYR A 71 -1.02 -4.02 -6.05
C TYR A 71 -0.41 -3.78 -4.67
N LEU A 72 0.09 -2.55 -4.43
CA LEU A 72 0.66 -2.18 -3.12
C LEU A 72 -0.38 -2.33 -2.01
N ILE A 73 -1.60 -1.85 -2.24
CA ILE A 73 -2.71 -1.96 -1.29
C ILE A 73 -2.97 -3.43 -0.94
N VAL A 74 -3.11 -4.28 -1.96
CA VAL A 74 -3.38 -5.72 -1.77
C VAL A 74 -2.22 -6.41 -1.08
N HIS A 75 -0.98 -6.06 -1.44
CA HIS A 75 0.23 -6.62 -0.83
C HIS A 75 0.23 -6.42 0.69
N GLU A 76 0.01 -5.18 1.14
CA GLU A 76 0.00 -4.91 2.58
C GLU A 76 -1.24 -5.51 3.26
N LEU A 77 -2.38 -5.47 2.61
CA LEU A 77 -3.62 -6.06 3.14
C LEU A 77 -3.46 -7.57 3.36
N CYS A 78 -2.85 -8.28 2.41
CA CYS A 78 -2.67 -9.73 2.49
C CYS A 78 -1.69 -10.15 3.60
N HIS A 79 -0.83 -9.24 4.06
CA HIS A 79 0.01 -9.51 5.24
C HIS A 79 -0.80 -9.69 6.52
N LEU A 80 -2.05 -9.24 6.55
CA LEU A 80 -2.94 -9.52 7.68
C LEU A 80 -3.29 -11.00 7.79
N GLY A 81 -3.27 -11.71 6.67
CA GLY A 81 -3.46 -13.15 6.65
C GLY A 81 -2.16 -13.95 6.76
N GLN A 82 -1.07 -13.42 6.18
CA GLN A 82 0.23 -14.09 6.15
C GLN A 82 1.34 -13.03 6.23
N LEU A 83 2.00 -12.92 7.39
CA LEU A 83 3.03 -11.90 7.59
C LEU A 83 4.28 -12.12 6.74
N ASN A 84 4.64 -13.37 6.47
CA ASN A 84 5.79 -13.72 5.64
C ASN A 84 5.40 -13.77 4.16
N HIS A 85 6.37 -13.51 3.28
CA HIS A 85 6.19 -13.68 1.84
C HIS A 85 6.28 -15.16 1.45
N SER A 86 5.43 -15.98 2.09
CA SER A 86 5.34 -17.41 1.84
C SER A 86 4.50 -17.71 0.59
N LYS A 87 4.47 -18.96 0.19
CA LYS A 87 3.59 -19.40 -0.91
C LYS A 87 2.13 -19.04 -0.63
N LYS A 88 1.69 -19.20 0.62
CA LYS A 88 0.32 -18.87 1.03
C LYS A 88 0.03 -17.38 0.88
N PHE A 89 1.02 -16.52 1.19
CA PHE A 89 0.88 -15.08 0.99
C PHE A 89 0.65 -14.76 -0.49
N TRP A 90 1.48 -15.28 -1.37
CA TRP A 90 1.35 -15.00 -2.80
C TRP A 90 0.06 -15.58 -3.40
N GLU A 91 -0.42 -16.70 -2.88
CA GLU A 91 -1.72 -17.24 -3.28
C GLU A 91 -2.86 -16.29 -2.90
N LEU A 92 -2.78 -15.65 -1.73
CA LEU A 92 -3.75 -14.62 -1.34
C LEU A 92 -3.71 -13.43 -2.28
N VAL A 93 -2.53 -12.90 -2.56
CA VAL A 93 -2.36 -11.75 -3.45
C VAL A 93 -2.90 -12.07 -4.84
N LYS A 94 -2.60 -13.25 -5.36
CA LYS A 94 -3.01 -13.68 -6.70
C LYS A 94 -4.53 -13.66 -6.88
N GLN A 95 -5.30 -13.91 -5.83
CA GLN A 95 -6.75 -13.93 -5.90
C GLN A 95 -7.33 -12.60 -6.37
N ALA A 96 -6.74 -11.47 -5.95
CA ALA A 96 -7.19 -10.14 -6.35
C ALA A 96 -6.33 -9.55 -7.47
N VAL A 97 -5.05 -9.93 -7.55
CA VAL A 97 -4.08 -9.39 -8.51
C VAL A 97 -3.35 -10.54 -9.20
N PRO A 98 -3.96 -11.13 -10.25
CA PRO A 98 -3.33 -12.27 -10.94
C PRO A 98 -1.96 -11.97 -11.55
N ASP A 99 -1.71 -10.73 -11.96
CA ASP A 99 -0.46 -10.28 -12.56
C ASP A 99 0.53 -9.72 -11.54
N TYR A 100 0.43 -10.17 -10.29
CA TYR A 100 1.25 -9.66 -9.18
C TYR A 100 2.76 -9.78 -9.42
N VAL A 101 3.21 -10.79 -10.17
CA VAL A 101 4.65 -10.98 -10.40
C VAL A 101 5.24 -9.77 -11.12
N GLU A 102 4.60 -9.34 -12.20
CA GLU A 102 5.06 -8.20 -12.99
C GLU A 102 4.92 -6.88 -12.21
N LEU A 103 3.82 -6.72 -11.48
CA LEU A 103 3.59 -5.53 -10.67
C LEU A 103 4.59 -5.43 -9.51
N ASN A 104 4.95 -6.57 -8.91
CA ASN A 104 5.97 -6.60 -7.86
C ASN A 104 7.33 -6.17 -8.41
N LYS A 105 7.70 -6.64 -9.60
CA LYS A 105 8.94 -6.23 -10.27
C LYS A 105 8.93 -4.73 -10.56
N GLU A 106 7.84 -4.23 -11.06
CA GLU A 106 7.69 -2.80 -11.35
C GLU A 106 7.84 -1.95 -10.09
N LEU A 107 7.18 -2.34 -9.00
CA LEU A 107 7.24 -1.60 -7.75
C LEU A 107 8.66 -1.59 -7.18
N ARG A 108 9.38 -2.71 -7.25
CA ARG A 108 10.76 -2.80 -6.80
C ARG A 108 11.70 -1.88 -7.57
N ARG A 109 11.41 -1.62 -8.85
CA ARG A 109 12.18 -0.72 -9.69
C ARG A 109 11.80 0.75 -9.49
N THR A 110 10.69 1.01 -8.84
CA THR A 110 10.19 2.36 -8.63
C THR A 110 10.72 2.86 -7.30
N ASP A 111 11.76 3.68 -7.36
CA ASP A 111 12.39 4.24 -6.17
C ASP A 111 11.51 5.35 -5.61
N VAL A 112 11.06 5.18 -4.38
CA VAL A 112 10.20 6.14 -3.68
C VAL A 112 10.88 7.52 -3.55
N ARG A 113 12.21 7.56 -3.54
CA ARG A 113 12.96 8.81 -3.41
C ARG A 113 12.91 9.68 -4.67
N ILE A 114 12.64 9.07 -5.83
CA ILE A 114 12.65 9.78 -7.11
C ILE A 114 11.33 10.50 -7.37
N LEU A 115 10.24 10.05 -6.78
CA LEU A 115 8.90 10.59 -7.01
C LEU A 115 8.50 11.80 -6.14
#